data_7440d59e5600e338c34dfca45603108d
#
_entry.id   7440d59e5600e338c34dfca45603108d
#
_cell.length_a   1.000
_cell.length_b   1.000
_cell.length_c   1.000
_cell.angle_alpha   90.00
_cell.angle_beta   90.00
_cell.angle_gamma   90.00
#
_symmetry.space_group_name_H-M   'P 1'
#
loop_
_entity.id
_entity.type
_entity.pdbx_description
1 polymer ?
#
loop_
_entity_poly.entity_id
_entity_poly.type
_entity_poly.pdbx_seq_one_letter_code
_entity_poly.pdbx_strand_id
1 'polypeptide(L)'
;MWALINRDELASVLARRMLTRDIKRMPMTWPATEQYLVKIRKAQSKSHLLEIDFGRVNTLLREDLQGYRNRINARYKKLFRPLCAWLVENFDLLPITRDQWLAMFVDHGRDFVKTLAPQLAKDITWCLPGEAVPDQDTVLIRNILHNETLLKDRRRRALPFWFVDTGYTNFLTGKKTWHRIVANDLHLTPDLSRSWPADRLHLLPSMPRPWRVNDGAILVVENSDYHYQQQGTTLEAWRGFVRQKLKGNTDRDIVFRPKNLDRKTRDNLYEHLCKKDYYCVVTDASAAAIEAVWAGIPIITLGQHISRPVARHNLANINDLYRGPIGDWLCALTYSQWTLAEMRSGLAVKMMRRYHA
;
A
#
# COMPACT_ATOMS: atom_id res chain seq x y z
N MET A 1 -3.15 -19.74 12.48
CA MET A 1 -3.23 -18.37 11.92
C MET A 1 -3.86 -18.41 10.54
N TRP A 2 -4.73 -17.47 10.23
CA TRP A 2 -5.33 -17.31 8.90
C TRP A 2 -4.53 -16.28 8.10
N ALA A 3 -4.20 -16.59 6.87
CA ALA A 3 -3.47 -15.68 5.98
C ALA A 3 -4.37 -15.32 4.79
N LEU A 4 -4.78 -14.06 4.74
CA LEU A 4 -5.71 -13.57 3.74
C LEU A 4 -5.01 -13.31 2.41
N ILE A 5 -5.50 -13.92 1.36
CA ILE A 5 -5.04 -13.70 -0.01
C ILE A 5 -5.84 -12.53 -0.59
N ASN A 6 -5.14 -11.53 -1.12
CA ASN A 6 -5.77 -10.34 -1.68
C ASN A 6 -6.30 -10.61 -3.10
N ARG A 7 -7.48 -10.05 -3.43
CA ARG A 7 -8.08 -10.12 -4.79
C ARG A 7 -7.13 -9.64 -5.88
N ASP A 8 -6.43 -8.54 -5.66
CA ASP A 8 -5.45 -8.01 -6.61
C ASP A 8 -4.33 -9.00 -6.93
N GLU A 9 -3.94 -9.82 -5.95
CA GLU A 9 -2.91 -10.82 -6.13
C GLU A 9 -3.39 -12.01 -6.92
N LEU A 10 -4.57 -12.52 -6.62
CA LEU A 10 -5.19 -13.58 -7.39
C LEU A 10 -5.46 -13.13 -8.83
N ALA A 11 -6.00 -11.94 -9.02
CA ALA A 11 -6.18 -11.34 -10.33
C ALA A 11 -4.85 -11.18 -11.08
N SER A 12 -3.80 -10.74 -10.38
CA SER A 12 -2.45 -10.60 -10.94
C SER A 12 -1.83 -11.96 -11.33
N VAL A 13 -2.02 -12.99 -10.51
CA VAL A 13 -1.56 -14.35 -10.79
C VAL A 13 -2.30 -14.91 -12.01
N LEU A 14 -3.62 -14.79 -12.04
CA LEU A 14 -4.44 -15.24 -13.16
C LEU A 14 -4.09 -14.49 -14.45
N ALA A 15 -4.01 -13.15 -14.40
CA ALA A 15 -3.63 -12.34 -15.56
C ALA A 15 -2.24 -12.71 -16.10
N ARG A 16 -1.27 -12.96 -15.22
CA ARG A 16 0.06 -13.45 -15.63
C ARG A 16 -0.02 -14.81 -16.28
N ARG A 17 -0.78 -15.75 -15.70
CA ARG A 17 -0.96 -17.10 -16.23
C ARG A 17 -1.62 -17.04 -17.60
N MET A 18 -2.67 -16.24 -17.75
CA MET A 18 -3.36 -15.99 -19.01
C MET A 18 -2.40 -15.42 -20.06
N LEU A 19 -1.66 -14.36 -19.72
CA LEU A 19 -0.75 -13.69 -20.64
C LEU A 19 0.54 -14.46 -20.92
N THR A 20 1.11 -15.19 -19.95
CA THR A 20 2.40 -15.89 -20.09
C THR A 20 2.24 -17.21 -20.84
N ARG A 21 1.18 -17.98 -20.60
CA ARG A 21 0.87 -19.20 -21.35
C ARG A 21 0.70 -18.88 -22.83
N ASP A 22 0.25 -17.69 -23.10
CA ASP A 22 -0.20 -17.23 -24.39
C ASP A 22 0.87 -16.44 -25.15
N ILE A 23 1.75 -15.68 -24.45
CA ILE A 23 2.85 -14.93 -25.11
C ILE A 23 3.79 -15.82 -25.91
N LYS A 24 3.96 -17.09 -25.57
CA LYS A 24 4.77 -18.05 -26.36
C LYS A 24 4.10 -18.45 -27.69
N ARG A 25 2.85 -18.07 -27.91
CA ARG A 25 2.01 -18.59 -28.99
C ARG A 25 1.21 -17.54 -29.78
N MET A 26 1.41 -16.23 -29.62
CA MET A 26 0.41 -15.23 -30.02
C MET A 26 0.83 -14.28 -31.17
N PRO A 27 0.02 -14.11 -32.24
CA PRO A 27 0.18 -13.04 -33.23
C PRO A 27 -0.33 -11.70 -32.64
N MET A 28 0.31 -10.61 -33.04
CA MET A 28 0.10 -9.29 -32.46
C MET A 28 -0.58 -8.31 -33.40
N THR A 29 -1.89 -8.36 -33.46
CA THR A 29 -2.64 -7.21 -33.90
C THR A 29 -3.43 -6.64 -32.69
N TRP A 30 -3.06 -5.43 -32.29
CA TRP A 30 -3.67 -4.71 -31.16
C TRP A 30 -5.21 -4.62 -31.22
N PRO A 31 -5.84 -4.36 -32.40
CA PRO A 31 -7.28 -4.30 -32.53
C PRO A 31 -8.01 -5.59 -32.12
N ALA A 32 -7.43 -6.75 -32.42
CA ALA A 32 -8.05 -8.04 -32.07
C ALA A 32 -8.00 -8.32 -30.57
N THR A 33 -6.93 -7.92 -29.89
CA THR A 33 -6.79 -8.09 -28.44
C THR A 33 -7.70 -7.14 -27.68
N GLU A 34 -7.85 -5.90 -28.15
CA GLU A 34 -8.75 -4.92 -27.56
C GLU A 34 -10.22 -5.34 -27.76
N GLN A 35 -10.58 -5.82 -28.92
CA GLN A 35 -11.89 -6.41 -29.18
C GLN A 35 -12.17 -7.65 -28.33
N TYR A 36 -11.16 -8.45 -28.05
CA TYR A 36 -11.28 -9.62 -27.20
C TYR A 36 -11.46 -9.24 -25.72
N LEU A 37 -10.70 -8.27 -25.22
CA LEU A 37 -10.91 -7.71 -23.88
C LEU A 37 -12.28 -7.04 -23.74
N VAL A 38 -12.78 -6.39 -24.79
CA VAL A 38 -14.14 -5.85 -24.83
C VAL A 38 -15.19 -6.98 -24.79
N LYS A 39 -14.96 -8.11 -25.48
CA LYS A 39 -15.83 -9.29 -25.41
C LYS A 39 -15.82 -9.93 -24.02
N ILE A 40 -14.65 -10.04 -23.38
CA ILE A 40 -14.52 -10.48 -21.99
C ILE A 40 -15.32 -9.54 -21.05
N ARG A 41 -15.19 -8.22 -21.23
CA ARG A 41 -15.96 -7.24 -20.46
C ARG A 41 -17.48 -7.32 -20.65
N LYS A 42 -17.93 -7.76 -21.83
CA LYS A 42 -19.35 -7.92 -22.17
C LYS A 42 -19.90 -9.30 -21.80
N ALA A 43 -19.04 -10.27 -21.44
CA ALA A 43 -19.48 -11.58 -21.01
C ALA A 43 -20.19 -11.48 -19.66
N GLN A 44 -21.50 -11.67 -19.65
CA GLN A 44 -22.34 -11.52 -18.44
C GLN A 44 -22.55 -12.83 -17.68
N SER A 45 -22.04 -13.97 -18.17
CA SER A 45 -22.24 -15.27 -17.53
C SER A 45 -20.92 -15.94 -17.13
N LYS A 46 -20.94 -16.66 -16.02
CA LYS A 46 -19.79 -17.43 -15.50
C LYS A 46 -19.24 -18.46 -16.48
N SER A 47 -20.11 -19.05 -17.31
CA SER A 47 -19.75 -20.05 -18.32
C SER A 47 -18.91 -19.48 -19.45
N HIS A 48 -19.15 -18.25 -19.87
CA HIS A 48 -18.37 -17.62 -20.94
C HIS A 48 -16.90 -17.34 -20.59
N LEU A 49 -16.58 -17.22 -19.31
CA LEU A 49 -15.20 -17.03 -18.84
C LEU A 49 -14.39 -18.33 -18.85
N LEU A 50 -15.05 -19.49 -18.72
CA LEU A 50 -14.41 -20.80 -18.87
C LEU A 50 -14.20 -21.17 -20.35
N GLU A 51 -15.08 -20.71 -21.21
CA GLU A 51 -15.00 -20.87 -22.66
C GLU A 51 -14.09 -19.84 -23.33
N ILE A 52 -13.38 -19.01 -22.55
CA ILE A 52 -12.25 -18.26 -23.10
C ILE A 52 -11.27 -19.32 -23.62
N ASP A 53 -11.43 -19.62 -24.87
CA ASP A 53 -10.54 -20.47 -25.62
C ASP A 53 -9.16 -19.80 -25.61
N PHE A 54 -8.39 -20.16 -24.60
CA PHE A 54 -7.00 -19.71 -24.45
C PHE A 54 -6.18 -20.07 -25.70
N GLY A 55 -6.56 -21.10 -26.46
CA GLY A 55 -6.02 -21.42 -27.77
C GLY A 55 -6.28 -20.29 -28.77
N ARG A 56 -7.46 -19.68 -28.76
CA ARG A 56 -7.86 -18.61 -29.69
C ARG A 56 -7.28 -17.25 -29.28
N VAL A 57 -7.18 -16.96 -27.99
CA VAL A 57 -6.34 -15.85 -27.50
C VAL A 57 -4.91 -16.07 -27.92
N ASN A 58 -4.40 -17.28 -27.79
CA ASN A 58 -3.10 -17.72 -28.24
C ASN A 58 -2.90 -17.57 -29.75
N THR A 59 -3.89 -17.87 -30.56
CA THR A 59 -3.84 -17.73 -32.00
C THR A 59 -3.85 -16.28 -32.46
N LEU A 60 -4.49 -15.38 -31.75
CA LEU A 60 -4.60 -13.96 -32.10
C LEU A 60 -3.35 -13.13 -31.79
N LEU A 61 -2.36 -13.71 -31.11
CA LEU A 61 -1.16 -13.00 -30.63
C LEU A 61 0.15 -13.58 -31.19
N ARG A 62 0.12 -14.49 -32.20
CA ARG A 62 1.31 -15.03 -32.87
C ARG A 62 1.64 -14.28 -34.13
N GLU A 63 2.79 -13.72 -34.19
CA GLU A 63 3.77 -13.70 -35.31
C GLU A 63 4.92 -12.76 -34.97
N ASP A 64 6.13 -13.29 -35.04
CA ASP A 64 7.44 -12.65 -34.91
C ASP A 64 8.01 -12.41 -33.47
N LEU A 65 8.78 -13.39 -33.00
CA LEU A 65 9.34 -13.46 -31.66
C LEU A 65 10.68 -12.73 -31.44
N GLN A 66 11.41 -12.38 -32.48
CA GLN A 66 12.79 -11.87 -32.32
C GLN A 66 12.89 -10.35 -32.18
N GLY A 67 12.02 -9.58 -32.86
CA GLY A 67 11.89 -8.13 -32.65
C GLY A 67 11.11 -7.73 -31.41
N TYR A 68 10.72 -8.70 -30.66
CA TYR A 68 9.60 -8.71 -29.73
C TYR A 68 9.91 -8.36 -28.28
N ARG A 69 11.07 -8.78 -27.74
CA ARG A 69 11.33 -8.63 -26.28
C ARG A 69 11.12 -7.22 -25.77
N ASN A 70 11.49 -6.22 -26.51
CA ASN A 70 11.31 -4.82 -26.07
C ASN A 70 9.89 -4.29 -26.33
N ARG A 71 9.21 -4.77 -27.38
CA ARG A 71 7.81 -4.43 -27.69
C ARG A 71 6.82 -5.20 -26.81
N ILE A 72 7.14 -6.44 -26.44
CA ILE A 72 6.34 -7.27 -25.50
C ILE A 72 6.23 -6.61 -24.14
N ASN A 73 7.30 -6.09 -23.56
CA ASN A 73 7.26 -5.48 -22.23
C ASN A 73 6.32 -4.26 -22.18
N ALA A 74 6.29 -3.44 -23.20
CA ALA A 74 5.41 -2.27 -23.24
C ALA A 74 3.95 -2.67 -23.47
N ARG A 75 3.68 -3.67 -24.32
CA ARG A 75 2.32 -4.16 -24.63
C ARG A 75 1.77 -5.06 -23.53
N TYR A 76 2.60 -5.93 -22.95
CA TYR A 76 2.26 -6.69 -21.73
C TYR A 76 1.77 -5.75 -20.61
N LYS A 77 2.46 -4.64 -20.36
CA LYS A 77 2.04 -3.65 -19.37
C LYS A 77 0.71 -2.99 -19.74
N LYS A 78 0.43 -2.78 -21.02
CA LYS A 78 -0.85 -2.21 -21.46
C LYS A 78 -2.03 -3.17 -21.30
N LEU A 79 -1.81 -4.47 -21.50
CA LEU A 79 -2.85 -5.50 -21.35
C LEU A 79 -3.02 -5.96 -19.90
N PHE A 80 -1.92 -6.11 -19.19
CA PHE A 80 -1.91 -6.67 -17.84
C PHE A 80 -2.74 -5.87 -16.86
N ARG A 81 -2.60 -4.55 -16.83
CA ARG A 81 -3.33 -3.71 -15.88
C ARG A 81 -4.84 -3.68 -16.11
N PRO A 82 -5.35 -3.47 -17.33
CA PRO A 82 -6.79 -3.54 -17.57
C PRO A 82 -7.37 -4.92 -17.28
N LEU A 83 -6.63 -5.99 -17.62
CA LEU A 83 -7.06 -7.35 -17.30
C LEU A 83 -7.11 -7.60 -15.80
N CYS A 84 -6.10 -7.19 -15.04
CA CYS A 84 -6.12 -7.28 -13.57
C CYS A 84 -7.31 -6.50 -12.99
N ALA A 85 -7.54 -5.26 -13.42
CA ALA A 85 -8.66 -4.46 -12.93
C ALA A 85 -10.00 -5.15 -13.19
N TRP A 86 -10.19 -5.64 -14.42
CA TRP A 86 -11.41 -6.38 -14.76
C TRP A 86 -11.59 -7.67 -13.95
N LEU A 87 -10.51 -8.44 -13.72
CA LEU A 87 -10.54 -9.65 -12.91
C LEU A 87 -10.86 -9.35 -11.44
N VAL A 88 -10.39 -8.23 -10.90
CA VAL A 88 -10.72 -7.79 -9.55
C VAL A 88 -12.20 -7.40 -9.45
N GLU A 89 -12.70 -6.61 -10.40
CA GLU A 89 -14.09 -6.16 -10.45
C GLU A 89 -15.07 -7.33 -10.58
N ASN A 90 -14.68 -8.38 -11.32
CA ASN A 90 -15.53 -9.55 -11.61
C ASN A 90 -15.10 -10.79 -10.82
N PHE A 91 -14.33 -10.64 -9.76
CA PHE A 91 -13.71 -11.75 -9.01
C PHE A 91 -14.74 -12.81 -8.57
N ASP A 92 -15.86 -12.36 -8.01
CA ASP A 92 -16.93 -13.23 -7.49
C ASP A 92 -17.75 -13.90 -8.60
N LEU A 93 -17.59 -13.43 -9.84
CA LEU A 93 -18.25 -13.99 -11.03
C LEU A 93 -17.39 -15.02 -11.76
N LEU A 94 -16.11 -15.16 -11.37
CA LEU A 94 -15.21 -16.09 -12.03
C LEU A 94 -15.52 -17.52 -11.61
N PRO A 95 -15.73 -18.46 -12.56
CA PRO A 95 -16.04 -19.85 -12.29
C PRO A 95 -14.77 -20.65 -11.91
N ILE A 96 -14.04 -20.14 -10.93
CA ILE A 96 -12.79 -20.72 -10.44
C ILE A 96 -13.07 -21.23 -9.03
N THR A 97 -12.85 -22.51 -8.81
CA THR A 97 -13.07 -23.11 -7.48
C THR A 97 -12.01 -22.62 -6.49
N ARG A 98 -12.33 -22.75 -5.19
CA ARG A 98 -11.41 -22.45 -4.10
C ARG A 98 -10.05 -23.13 -4.29
N ASP A 99 -10.05 -24.42 -4.59
CA ASP A 99 -8.82 -25.19 -4.74
C ASP A 99 -8.01 -24.77 -5.96
N GLN A 100 -8.67 -24.39 -7.05
CA GLN A 100 -8.01 -23.82 -8.23
C GLN A 100 -7.35 -22.46 -7.91
N TRP A 101 -8.02 -21.59 -7.14
CA TRP A 101 -7.45 -20.33 -6.68
C TRP A 101 -6.24 -20.56 -5.80
N LEU A 102 -6.34 -21.45 -4.81
CA LEU A 102 -5.23 -21.78 -3.91
C LEU A 102 -4.06 -22.40 -4.67
N ALA A 103 -4.30 -23.35 -5.57
CA ALA A 103 -3.26 -23.94 -6.41
C ALA A 103 -2.54 -22.88 -7.25
N MET A 104 -3.29 -21.95 -7.89
CA MET A 104 -2.68 -20.86 -8.64
C MET A 104 -1.84 -19.93 -7.77
N PHE A 105 -2.31 -19.61 -6.58
CA PHE A 105 -1.59 -18.75 -5.65
C PHE A 105 -0.31 -19.42 -5.15
N VAL A 106 -0.39 -20.70 -4.76
CA VAL A 106 0.76 -21.46 -4.26
C VAL A 106 1.82 -21.61 -5.34
N ASP A 107 1.44 -21.95 -6.56
CA ASP A 107 2.37 -22.21 -7.67
C ASP A 107 3.07 -20.95 -8.19
N HIS A 108 2.38 -19.82 -8.25
CA HIS A 108 2.84 -18.64 -8.99
C HIS A 108 2.93 -17.37 -8.18
N GLY A 109 2.47 -17.37 -6.94
CA GLY A 109 2.45 -16.18 -6.10
C GLY A 109 3.84 -15.80 -5.57
N ARG A 110 4.35 -14.65 -5.98
CA ARG A 110 5.42 -13.93 -5.25
C ARG A 110 4.76 -12.92 -4.31
N ASP A 111 4.16 -13.43 -3.26
CA ASP A 111 3.44 -12.57 -2.35
C ASP A 111 4.16 -12.40 -1.00
N PHE A 112 4.01 -11.20 -0.42
CA PHE A 112 4.48 -10.89 0.93
C PHE A 112 3.80 -11.76 1.98
N VAL A 113 2.51 -12.00 1.85
CA VAL A 113 1.74 -12.85 2.75
C VAL A 113 2.31 -14.26 2.72
N LYS A 114 2.55 -14.82 1.54
CA LYS A 114 3.16 -16.13 1.35
C LYS A 114 4.59 -16.24 1.94
N THR A 115 5.32 -15.11 1.91
CA THR A 115 6.68 -15.05 2.47
C THR A 115 6.66 -14.89 3.99
N LEU A 116 5.74 -14.08 4.51
CA LEU A 116 5.70 -13.68 5.91
C LEU A 116 4.93 -14.68 6.79
N ALA A 117 3.84 -15.26 6.30
CA ALA A 117 2.96 -16.11 7.06
C ALA A 117 3.72 -17.29 7.74
N PRO A 118 4.61 -18.02 7.07
CA PRO A 118 5.39 -19.10 7.70
C PRO A 118 6.33 -18.64 8.82
N GLN A 119 6.68 -17.36 8.85
CA GLN A 119 7.52 -16.78 9.89
C GLN A 119 6.71 -16.37 11.12
N LEU A 120 5.42 -16.12 10.94
CA LEU A 120 4.51 -15.75 12.03
C LEU A 120 3.92 -16.94 12.76
N ALA A 121 3.60 -18.01 12.05
CA ALA A 121 2.99 -19.22 12.62
C ALA A 121 3.41 -20.49 11.87
N LYS A 122 3.41 -21.62 12.58
CA LYS A 122 3.65 -22.94 11.98
C LYS A 122 2.47 -23.40 11.12
N ASP A 123 1.26 -23.25 11.67
CA ASP A 123 0.04 -23.68 11.01
C ASP A 123 -0.65 -22.48 10.36
N ILE A 124 -0.80 -22.50 9.04
CA ILE A 124 -1.38 -21.44 8.25
C ILE A 124 -2.57 -22.00 7.49
N THR A 125 -3.72 -21.37 7.70
CA THR A 125 -4.92 -21.56 6.89
C THR A 125 -5.02 -20.42 5.88
N TRP A 126 -4.94 -20.73 4.60
CA TRP A 126 -5.11 -19.75 3.53
C TRP A 126 -6.59 -19.43 3.34
N CYS A 127 -6.91 -18.14 3.39
CA CYS A 127 -8.26 -17.62 3.27
C CYS A 127 -8.40 -16.81 1.98
N LEU A 128 -9.39 -17.15 1.18
CA LEU A 128 -9.74 -16.40 -0.03
C LEU A 128 -10.55 -15.15 0.34
N PRO A 129 -10.58 -14.13 -0.53
CA PRO A 129 -11.41 -12.95 -0.34
C PRO A 129 -12.88 -13.32 -0.17
N GLY A 130 -13.51 -12.80 0.89
CA GLY A 130 -14.91 -13.07 1.21
C GLY A 130 -15.17 -14.30 2.10
N GLU A 131 -14.17 -15.13 2.37
CA GLU A 131 -14.29 -16.23 3.34
C GLU A 131 -14.32 -15.68 4.77
N ALA A 132 -15.15 -16.30 5.62
CA ALA A 132 -15.22 -15.96 7.04
C ALA A 132 -13.98 -16.45 7.79
N VAL A 133 -13.48 -15.62 8.69
CA VAL A 133 -12.39 -15.95 9.60
C VAL A 133 -12.90 -15.95 11.02
N PRO A 134 -12.64 -17.04 11.82
CA PRO A 134 -13.04 -17.06 13.22
C PRO A 134 -12.47 -15.90 14.03
N ASP A 135 -13.26 -15.36 14.96
CA ASP A 135 -12.89 -14.17 15.74
C ASP A 135 -11.64 -14.39 16.60
N GLN A 136 -11.52 -15.58 17.21
CA GLN A 136 -10.40 -15.93 18.09
C GLN A 136 -9.08 -16.10 17.34
N ASP A 137 -9.12 -16.22 16.01
CA ASP A 137 -7.92 -16.51 15.22
C ASP A 137 -7.21 -15.22 14.78
N THR A 138 -5.89 -15.25 14.81
CA THR A 138 -5.06 -14.18 14.26
C THR A 138 -5.08 -14.21 12.74
N VAL A 139 -5.27 -13.05 12.12
CA VAL A 139 -5.31 -12.90 10.65
C VAL A 139 -4.13 -12.09 10.17
N LEU A 140 -3.50 -12.53 9.10
CA LEU A 140 -2.53 -11.73 8.33
C LEU A 140 -3.23 -11.08 7.14
N ILE A 141 -3.22 -9.75 7.10
CA ILE A 141 -3.93 -8.93 6.11
C ILE A 141 -2.91 -8.05 5.38
N ARG A 142 -3.01 -8.01 4.06
CA ARG A 142 -2.22 -7.10 3.23
C ARG A 142 -3.10 -6.06 2.56
N ASN A 143 -2.71 -4.80 2.64
CA ASN A 143 -3.42 -3.62 2.15
C ASN A 143 -4.79 -3.41 2.81
N ILE A 144 -5.30 -2.19 2.72
CA ILE A 144 -6.66 -1.87 3.15
C ILE A 144 -7.65 -2.27 2.04
N LEU A 145 -7.31 -1.98 0.79
CA LEU A 145 -8.18 -2.18 -0.36
C LEU A 145 -8.68 -3.64 -0.45
N HIS A 146 -9.98 -3.81 -0.57
CA HIS A 146 -10.73 -5.08 -0.54
C HIS A 146 -10.73 -5.83 0.82
N ASN A 147 -10.18 -5.20 1.88
CA ASN A 147 -10.18 -5.75 3.23
C ASN A 147 -10.81 -4.77 4.25
N GLU A 148 -11.47 -3.73 3.77
CA GLU A 148 -11.96 -2.59 4.57
C GLU A 148 -12.87 -3.05 5.69
N THR A 149 -13.85 -3.88 5.37
CA THR A 149 -14.85 -4.37 6.33
C THR A 149 -14.19 -5.23 7.41
N LEU A 150 -13.33 -6.17 7.02
CA LEU A 150 -12.62 -7.04 7.95
C LEU A 150 -11.69 -6.24 8.88
N LEU A 151 -10.90 -5.31 8.33
CA LEU A 151 -10.01 -4.45 9.12
C LEU A 151 -10.78 -3.58 10.10
N LYS A 152 -11.89 -2.97 9.65
CA LYS A 152 -12.75 -2.15 10.50
C LYS A 152 -13.35 -2.97 11.65
N ASP A 153 -13.85 -4.17 11.35
CA ASP A 153 -14.43 -5.04 12.37
C ASP A 153 -13.37 -5.50 13.38
N ARG A 154 -12.21 -5.97 12.92
CA ARG A 154 -11.14 -6.42 13.81
C ARG A 154 -10.61 -5.30 14.70
N ARG A 155 -10.42 -4.09 14.17
CA ARG A 155 -10.00 -2.94 14.97
C ARG A 155 -11.06 -2.54 16.00
N ARG A 156 -12.34 -2.44 15.59
CA ARG A 156 -13.46 -2.08 16.49
C ARG A 156 -13.62 -3.06 17.64
N ARG A 157 -13.42 -4.36 17.39
CA ARG A 157 -13.58 -5.45 18.35
C ARG A 157 -12.28 -5.85 19.04
N ALA A 158 -11.18 -5.15 18.79
CA ALA A 158 -9.84 -5.47 19.30
C ALA A 158 -9.39 -6.92 19.01
N LEU A 159 -9.78 -7.49 17.85
CA LEU A 159 -9.42 -8.83 17.46
C LEU A 159 -7.99 -8.88 16.87
N PRO A 160 -7.24 -9.97 17.09
CA PRO A 160 -5.83 -10.04 16.71
C PRO A 160 -5.62 -10.08 15.19
N PHE A 161 -4.74 -9.21 14.66
CA PHE A 161 -4.32 -9.26 13.27
C PHE A 161 -2.91 -8.72 13.05
N TRP A 162 -2.27 -9.18 11.99
CA TRP A 162 -1.07 -8.60 11.41
C TRP A 162 -1.44 -7.85 10.13
N PHE A 163 -0.95 -6.64 10.00
CA PHE A 163 -1.15 -5.81 8.82
C PHE A 163 0.15 -5.56 8.10
N VAL A 164 0.16 -5.78 6.77
CA VAL A 164 1.34 -5.56 5.91
C VAL A 164 0.99 -4.59 4.81
N ASP A 165 1.82 -3.56 4.64
CA ASP A 165 1.66 -2.59 3.57
C ASP A 165 3.01 -2.00 3.14
N THR A 166 2.97 -1.05 2.21
CA THR A 166 4.12 -0.30 1.71
C THR A 166 4.88 0.36 2.86
N GLY A 167 6.21 0.24 2.85
CA GLY A 167 7.08 0.86 3.84
C GLY A 167 7.14 2.38 3.71
N TYR A 168 7.66 3.01 4.74
CA TYR A 168 7.59 4.45 4.96
C TYR A 168 8.54 5.26 4.06
N THR A 169 9.71 4.70 3.68
CA THR A 169 10.79 5.43 2.99
C THR A 169 10.93 5.09 1.51
N ASN A 170 9.97 4.39 0.93
CA ASN A 170 10.00 4.01 -0.50
C ASN A 170 10.02 5.20 -1.46
N PHE A 171 9.56 6.38 -1.05
CA PHE A 171 9.59 7.59 -1.85
C PHE A 171 11.02 8.05 -2.16
N LEU A 172 12.00 7.75 -1.30
CA LEU A 172 13.40 8.11 -1.48
C LEU A 172 14.04 7.46 -2.70
N THR A 173 13.59 6.27 -3.08
CA THR A 173 14.13 5.51 -4.21
C THR A 173 13.15 5.34 -5.37
N GLY A 174 11.88 5.69 -5.17
CA GLY A 174 10.80 5.40 -6.10
C GLY A 174 10.51 3.89 -6.27
N LYS A 175 11.19 3.03 -5.52
CA LYS A 175 11.04 1.56 -5.55
C LYS A 175 10.29 1.06 -4.33
N LYS A 176 9.47 0.02 -4.49
CA LYS A 176 8.79 -0.67 -3.38
C LYS A 176 9.73 -1.69 -2.71
N THR A 177 10.77 -1.21 -2.08
CA THR A 177 11.79 -2.04 -1.41
C THR A 177 11.37 -2.41 0.01
N TRP A 178 10.74 -1.45 0.69
CA TRP A 178 10.37 -1.55 2.09
C TRP A 178 8.89 -1.85 2.27
N HIS A 179 8.59 -2.62 3.30
CA HIS A 179 7.24 -2.97 3.73
C HIS A 179 7.14 -2.81 5.24
N ARG A 180 6.05 -2.20 5.71
CA ARG A 180 5.73 -2.19 7.13
C ARG A 180 4.95 -3.44 7.50
N ILE A 181 5.17 -3.93 8.69
CA ILE A 181 4.41 -4.99 9.33
C ILE A 181 3.96 -4.44 10.68
N VAL A 182 2.68 -4.49 10.98
CA VAL A 182 2.11 -3.92 12.20
C VAL A 182 1.16 -4.92 12.84
N ALA A 183 1.21 -5.06 14.16
CA ALA A 183 0.26 -5.85 14.92
C ALA A 183 -0.92 -4.98 15.37
N ASN A 184 -2.14 -5.44 15.15
CA ASN A 184 -3.39 -4.90 15.67
C ASN A 184 -3.72 -3.45 15.28
N ASP A 185 -2.97 -2.85 14.36
CA ASP A 185 -3.25 -1.53 13.80
C ASP A 185 -2.73 -1.40 12.36
N LEU A 186 -3.00 -0.24 11.72
CA LEU A 186 -2.54 0.09 10.37
C LEU A 186 -1.18 0.80 10.38
N HIS A 187 -0.87 1.49 11.47
CA HIS A 187 0.38 2.21 11.66
C HIS A 187 0.94 1.94 13.06
N LEU A 188 2.24 1.78 13.13
CA LEU A 188 2.97 1.71 14.37
C LEU A 188 3.26 3.14 14.86
N THR A 189 3.16 3.37 16.17
CA THR A 189 3.77 4.50 16.84
C THR A 189 4.91 3.96 17.71
N PRO A 190 6.18 4.26 17.40
CA PRO A 190 7.29 3.71 18.16
C PRO A 190 7.36 4.34 19.55
N ASP A 191 7.68 3.52 20.52
CA ASP A 191 8.02 3.96 21.87
C ASP A 191 9.50 4.40 21.90
N LEU A 192 9.76 5.70 21.99
CA LEU A 192 11.12 6.25 22.07
C LEU A 192 11.71 6.22 23.49
N SER A 193 10.98 5.75 24.50
CA SER A 193 11.58 5.45 25.80
C SER A 193 12.49 4.21 25.75
N ARG A 194 12.30 3.36 24.75
CA ARG A 194 13.16 2.20 24.45
C ARG A 194 14.36 2.64 23.64
N SER A 195 15.53 2.05 23.91
CA SER A 195 16.73 2.23 23.07
C SER A 195 16.57 1.46 21.75
N TRP A 196 16.65 2.17 20.64
CA TRP A 196 16.60 1.61 19.29
C TRP A 196 18.02 1.54 18.71
N PRO A 197 18.48 0.39 18.21
CA PRO A 197 19.82 0.28 17.62
C PRO A 197 19.96 1.15 16.37
N ALA A 198 21.15 1.75 16.21
CA ALA A 198 21.47 2.61 15.07
C ALA A 198 22.04 1.86 13.85
N ASP A 199 22.27 0.54 13.99
CA ASP A 199 22.91 -0.33 13.00
C ASP A 199 22.19 -0.38 11.65
N ARG A 200 20.89 -0.03 11.60
CA ARG A 200 20.11 -0.01 10.36
C ARG A 200 20.02 1.36 9.69
N LEU A 201 20.59 2.41 10.27
CA LEU A 201 20.54 3.76 9.67
C LEU A 201 21.21 3.82 8.30
N HIS A 202 22.25 3.02 8.07
CA HIS A 202 22.95 2.92 6.78
C HIS A 202 22.07 2.37 5.64
N LEU A 203 20.91 1.77 5.96
CA LEU A 203 19.95 1.28 4.96
C LEU A 203 19.07 2.40 4.39
N LEU A 204 19.03 3.57 5.03
CA LEU A 204 18.32 4.73 4.52
C LEU A 204 19.10 5.35 3.35
N PRO A 205 18.45 5.59 2.20
CA PRO A 205 19.13 6.15 1.01
C PRO A 205 19.64 7.57 1.21
N SER A 206 19.06 8.31 2.15
CA SER A 206 19.48 9.65 2.56
C SER A 206 18.98 9.95 3.97
N MET A 207 19.59 10.93 4.63
CA MET A 207 19.13 11.46 5.91
C MET A 207 18.15 12.62 5.69
N PRO A 208 17.22 12.87 6.65
CA PRO A 208 16.37 14.05 6.64
C PRO A 208 17.20 15.35 6.65
N ARG A 209 16.64 16.38 6.03
CA ARG A 209 17.21 17.75 6.11
C ARG A 209 17.01 18.32 7.52
N PRO A 210 17.84 19.26 7.97
CA PRO A 210 17.56 20.03 9.18
C PRO A 210 16.18 20.70 9.12
N TRP A 211 15.57 20.88 10.29
CA TRP A 211 14.30 21.57 10.40
C TRP A 211 14.37 22.98 9.81
N ARG A 212 13.42 23.28 8.94
CA ARG A 212 13.26 24.60 8.33
C ARG A 212 12.39 25.47 9.21
N VAL A 213 12.69 26.76 9.23
CA VAL A 213 11.84 27.79 9.85
C VAL A 213 11.33 28.68 8.72
N ASN A 214 10.10 28.48 8.33
CA ASN A 214 9.46 29.20 7.23
C ASN A 214 8.16 29.84 7.70
N ASP A 215 7.79 30.94 7.06
CA ASP A 215 6.53 31.66 7.29
C ASP A 215 5.48 31.39 6.21
N GLY A 216 5.68 30.36 5.40
CA GLY A 216 4.77 29.98 4.31
C GLY A 216 3.42 29.44 4.77
N ALA A 217 2.65 28.98 3.79
CA ALA A 217 1.35 28.36 4.03
C ALA A 217 1.44 27.04 4.80
N ILE A 218 0.31 26.63 5.38
CA ILE A 218 0.12 25.29 5.96
C ILE A 218 -0.34 24.37 4.84
N LEU A 219 0.40 23.29 4.59
CA LEU A 219 -0.01 22.27 3.62
C LEU A 219 -0.79 21.15 4.32
N VAL A 220 -2.06 21.02 4.01
CA VAL A 220 -2.92 19.93 4.50
C VAL A 220 -2.94 18.82 3.46
N VAL A 221 -2.30 17.68 3.76
CA VAL A 221 -2.24 16.53 2.85
C VAL A 221 -3.28 15.50 3.24
N GLU A 222 -4.18 15.22 2.33
CA GLU A 222 -5.32 14.34 2.53
C GLU A 222 -4.95 12.86 2.37
N ASN A 223 -5.62 12.01 3.11
CA ASN A 223 -5.65 10.59 2.90
C ASN A 223 -6.67 10.21 1.81
N SER A 224 -6.77 8.92 1.48
CA SER A 224 -7.85 8.43 0.60
C SER A 224 -9.19 8.41 1.34
N ASP A 225 -10.29 8.42 0.60
CA ASP A 225 -11.64 8.29 1.17
C ASP A 225 -11.78 7.04 2.04
N TYR A 226 -11.21 5.92 1.62
CA TYR A 226 -11.16 4.69 2.41
C TYR A 226 -10.59 4.87 3.82
N HIS A 227 -9.57 5.72 3.96
CA HIS A 227 -8.98 5.99 5.26
C HIS A 227 -9.99 6.63 6.21
N TYR A 228 -10.73 7.63 5.73
CA TYR A 228 -11.74 8.31 6.54
C TYR A 228 -12.96 7.43 6.83
N GLN A 229 -13.39 6.63 5.86
CA GLN A 229 -14.46 5.64 6.05
C GLN A 229 -14.11 4.61 7.12
N GLN A 230 -12.84 4.19 7.23
CA GLN A 230 -12.38 3.30 8.31
C GLN A 230 -12.48 3.95 9.70
N GLN A 231 -12.47 5.28 9.76
CA GLN A 231 -12.64 6.05 11.00
C GLN A 231 -14.11 6.45 11.26
N GLY A 232 -15.04 6.04 10.39
CA GLY A 232 -16.45 6.40 10.51
C GLY A 232 -16.77 7.85 10.14
N THR A 233 -15.92 8.50 9.35
CA THR A 233 -16.08 9.88 8.87
C THR A 233 -15.94 9.96 7.35
N THR A 234 -16.03 11.17 6.79
CA THR A 234 -15.83 11.44 5.37
C THR A 234 -14.65 12.40 5.17
N LEU A 235 -14.06 12.40 3.98
CA LEU A 235 -13.03 13.38 3.62
C LEU A 235 -13.52 14.82 3.80
N GLU A 236 -14.77 15.10 3.40
CA GLU A 236 -15.32 16.45 3.49
C GLU A 236 -15.52 16.89 4.94
N ALA A 237 -16.04 16.03 5.80
CA ALA A 237 -16.17 16.30 7.23
C ALA A 237 -14.79 16.55 7.88
N TRP A 238 -13.78 15.75 7.52
CA TRP A 238 -12.41 15.94 7.99
C TRP A 238 -11.81 17.27 7.49
N ARG A 239 -12.00 17.63 6.23
CA ARG A 239 -11.58 18.95 5.69
C ARG A 239 -12.21 20.12 6.46
N GLY A 240 -13.52 20.03 6.68
CA GLY A 240 -14.26 21.03 7.45
C GLY A 240 -13.70 21.21 8.85
N PHE A 241 -13.48 20.10 9.55
CA PHE A 241 -12.86 20.09 10.87
C PHE A 241 -11.46 20.73 10.86
N VAL A 242 -10.56 20.30 9.98
CA VAL A 242 -9.19 20.84 9.90
C VAL A 242 -9.21 22.33 9.58
N ARG A 243 -10.01 22.75 8.59
CA ARG A 243 -10.14 24.17 8.22
C ARG A 243 -10.64 25.02 9.38
N GLN A 244 -11.67 24.57 10.06
CA GLN A 244 -12.25 25.31 11.20
C GLN A 244 -11.24 25.44 12.34
N LYS A 245 -10.57 24.35 12.69
CA LYS A 245 -9.57 24.34 13.78
C LYS A 245 -8.35 25.19 13.47
N LEU A 246 -7.83 25.15 12.24
CA LEU A 246 -6.70 25.98 11.84
C LEU A 246 -7.07 27.44 11.82
N LYS A 247 -8.20 27.84 11.23
CA LYS A 247 -8.66 29.25 11.20
C LYS A 247 -8.84 29.85 12.59
N GLY A 248 -9.16 29.04 13.59
CA GLY A 248 -9.27 29.50 14.99
C GLY A 248 -7.91 29.65 15.70
N ASN A 249 -6.79 29.24 15.08
CA ASN A 249 -5.47 29.19 15.76
C ASN A 249 -4.36 29.89 14.97
N THR A 250 -4.59 30.30 13.70
CA THR A 250 -3.59 30.94 12.86
C THR A 250 -4.22 31.72 11.69
N ASP A 251 -3.55 32.79 11.28
CA ASP A 251 -3.91 33.60 10.11
C ASP A 251 -3.18 33.13 8.82
N ARG A 252 -2.40 32.06 8.89
CA ARG A 252 -1.65 31.55 7.74
C ARG A 252 -2.58 30.96 6.68
N ASP A 253 -2.18 31.07 5.43
CA ASP A 253 -2.86 30.42 4.32
C ASP A 253 -2.88 28.90 4.50
N ILE A 254 -4.02 28.28 4.18
CA ILE A 254 -4.24 26.82 4.27
C ILE A 254 -4.41 26.27 2.86
N VAL A 255 -3.48 25.45 2.42
CA VAL A 255 -3.49 24.80 1.11
C VAL A 255 -3.83 23.32 1.27
N PHE A 256 -4.94 22.88 0.70
CA PHE A 256 -5.31 21.47 0.69
C PHE A 256 -4.72 20.77 -0.53
N ARG A 257 -4.06 19.64 -0.30
CA ARG A 257 -3.53 18.76 -1.34
C ARG A 257 -4.26 17.42 -1.31
N PRO A 258 -5.14 17.18 -2.29
CA PRO A 258 -5.86 15.92 -2.40
C PRO A 258 -4.89 14.77 -2.71
N LYS A 259 -5.25 13.57 -2.27
CA LYS A 259 -4.51 12.36 -2.64
C LYS A 259 -4.77 12.05 -4.11
N ASN A 260 -3.81 12.38 -4.97
CA ASN A 260 -3.88 12.01 -6.38
C ASN A 260 -3.65 10.50 -6.53
N LEU A 261 -4.67 9.78 -7.00
CA LEU A 261 -4.64 8.34 -7.27
C LEU A 261 -4.16 8.04 -8.70
N ASP A 262 -4.19 9.03 -9.61
CA ASP A 262 -3.67 8.85 -10.96
C ASP A 262 -2.13 8.89 -10.96
N ARG A 263 -1.53 7.74 -11.25
CA ARG A 263 -0.08 7.59 -11.27
C ARG A 263 0.60 8.33 -12.42
N LYS A 264 -0.13 8.73 -13.45
CA LYS A 264 0.44 9.41 -14.63
C LYS A 264 0.62 10.90 -14.39
N THR A 265 -0.30 11.49 -13.63
CA THR A 265 -0.32 12.92 -13.32
C THR A 265 0.21 13.24 -11.93
N ARG A 266 0.61 12.21 -11.18
CA ARG A 266 1.08 12.36 -9.80
C ARG A 266 2.45 13.01 -9.79
N ASP A 267 2.52 14.24 -9.33
CA ASP A 267 3.77 14.89 -8.95
C ASP A 267 4.37 14.23 -7.68
N ASN A 268 5.66 14.27 -7.57
CA ASN A 268 6.39 13.75 -6.42
C ASN A 268 6.22 14.74 -5.25
N LEU A 269 5.50 14.33 -4.19
CA LEU A 269 5.28 15.19 -3.03
C LEU A 269 6.60 15.60 -2.37
N TYR A 270 7.55 14.68 -2.20
CA TYR A 270 8.84 14.98 -1.60
C TYR A 270 9.61 16.05 -2.38
N GLU A 271 9.68 15.93 -3.70
CA GLU A 271 10.30 16.96 -4.55
C GLU A 271 9.57 18.30 -4.46
N HIS A 272 8.24 18.27 -4.40
CA HIS A 272 7.43 19.48 -4.21
C HIS A 272 7.73 20.16 -2.87
N LEU A 273 7.80 19.38 -1.77
CA LEU A 273 8.13 19.87 -0.44
C LEU A 273 9.55 20.43 -0.36
N CYS A 274 10.50 19.85 -1.11
CA CYS A 274 11.86 20.36 -1.19
C CYS A 274 11.98 21.72 -1.88
N LYS A 275 11.05 22.07 -2.77
CA LYS A 275 11.07 23.30 -3.60
C LYS A 275 10.19 24.42 -3.05
N LYS A 276 9.25 24.12 -2.17
CA LYS A 276 8.28 25.08 -1.64
C LYS A 276 8.51 25.34 -0.17
N ASP A 277 8.22 26.57 0.23
CA ASP A 277 8.30 26.98 1.62
C ASP A 277 6.93 26.83 2.27
N TYR A 278 6.79 25.77 3.06
CA TYR A 278 5.63 25.54 3.91
C TYR A 278 6.01 25.75 5.37
N TYR A 279 5.12 26.35 6.13
CA TYR A 279 5.25 26.49 7.57
C TYR A 279 5.25 25.13 8.28
N CYS A 280 4.27 24.31 7.90
CA CYS A 280 4.18 22.91 8.33
C CYS A 280 3.32 22.08 7.38
N VAL A 281 3.39 20.76 7.54
CA VAL A 281 2.47 19.81 6.90
C VAL A 281 1.51 19.24 7.93
N VAL A 282 0.21 19.25 7.63
CA VAL A 282 -0.85 18.64 8.45
C VAL A 282 -1.40 17.45 7.69
N THR A 283 -1.53 16.31 8.37
CA THR A 283 -2.18 15.13 7.81
C THR A 283 -2.80 14.27 8.92
N ASP A 284 -3.68 13.36 8.56
CA ASP A 284 -4.18 12.40 9.54
C ASP A 284 -3.13 11.29 9.81
N ALA A 285 -2.96 10.36 8.89
CA ALA A 285 -2.00 9.25 9.02
C ALA A 285 -1.36 8.89 7.65
N SER A 286 -0.93 9.90 6.89
CA SER A 286 -0.33 9.69 5.57
C SER A 286 1.19 9.56 5.62
N ALA A 287 1.76 8.77 4.72
CA ALA A 287 3.19 8.73 4.45
C ALA A 287 3.78 10.12 4.11
N ALA A 288 2.95 11.07 3.69
CA ALA A 288 3.31 12.47 3.48
C ALA A 288 3.99 13.11 4.71
N ALA A 289 3.65 12.66 5.93
CA ALA A 289 4.31 13.10 7.16
C ALA A 289 5.81 12.76 7.13
N ILE A 290 6.18 11.56 6.64
CA ILE A 290 7.59 11.16 6.53
C ILE A 290 8.29 11.96 5.44
N GLU A 291 7.64 12.19 4.30
CA GLU A 291 8.17 13.01 3.21
C GLU A 291 8.46 14.44 3.68
N ALA A 292 7.57 15.01 4.54
CA ALA A 292 7.76 16.32 5.12
C ALA A 292 8.96 16.37 6.10
N VAL A 293 9.10 15.37 6.98
CA VAL A 293 10.28 15.27 7.87
C VAL A 293 11.56 15.21 7.06
N TRP A 294 11.59 14.41 5.97
CA TRP A 294 12.77 14.36 5.08
C TRP A 294 13.08 15.68 4.39
N ALA A 295 12.04 16.46 4.08
CA ALA A 295 12.21 17.81 3.54
C ALA A 295 12.59 18.86 4.61
N GLY A 296 12.66 18.49 5.89
CA GLY A 296 12.93 19.39 7.01
C GLY A 296 11.73 20.26 7.40
N ILE A 297 10.50 19.85 7.03
CA ILE A 297 9.28 20.61 7.34
C ILE A 297 8.60 19.99 8.56
N PRO A 298 8.30 20.80 9.61
CA PRO A 298 7.56 20.34 10.78
C PRO A 298 6.18 19.79 10.43
N ILE A 299 5.67 18.86 11.25
CA ILE A 299 4.43 18.14 10.96
C ILE A 299 3.46 18.14 12.13
N ILE A 300 2.17 18.09 11.80
CA ILE A 300 1.08 17.73 12.70
C ILE A 300 0.41 16.47 12.15
N THR A 301 0.38 15.39 12.93
CA THR A 301 -0.29 14.13 12.58
C THR A 301 -1.44 13.87 13.56
N LEU A 302 -2.67 13.85 13.05
CA LEU A 302 -3.86 13.73 13.90
C LEU A 302 -4.14 12.27 14.29
N GLY A 303 -3.89 11.33 13.38
CA GLY A 303 -4.08 9.90 13.61
C GLY A 303 -2.82 9.18 14.13
N GLN A 304 -2.94 7.88 14.38
CA GLN A 304 -1.80 7.01 14.71
C GLN A 304 -0.87 6.90 13.50
N HIS A 305 0.41 7.18 13.72
CA HIS A 305 1.41 7.14 12.66
C HIS A 305 2.83 7.01 13.22
N ILE A 306 3.73 6.45 12.44
CA ILE A 306 5.15 6.29 12.79
C ILE A 306 5.84 7.62 13.14
N SER A 307 5.38 8.74 12.60
CA SER A 307 5.94 10.07 12.83
C SER A 307 5.47 10.76 14.11
N ARG A 308 4.54 10.16 14.87
CA ARG A 308 4.02 10.81 16.10
C ARG A 308 5.10 11.30 17.07
N PRO A 309 6.19 10.58 17.34
CA PRO A 309 7.20 11.06 18.28
C PRO A 309 7.93 12.35 17.85
N VAL A 310 7.89 12.69 16.56
CA VAL A 310 8.52 13.89 15.98
C VAL A 310 7.49 14.85 15.37
N ALA A 311 6.24 14.78 15.85
CA ALA A 311 5.10 15.55 15.38
C ALA A 311 4.34 16.21 16.53
N ARG A 312 3.52 17.21 16.23
CA ARG A 312 2.39 17.59 17.10
C ARG A 312 1.14 16.81 16.70
N HIS A 313 0.18 16.68 17.64
CA HIS A 313 -1.00 15.83 17.47
C HIS A 313 -2.31 16.61 17.56
N ASN A 314 -2.22 17.91 17.78
CA ASN A 314 -3.36 18.79 17.90
C ASN A 314 -3.13 20.05 17.06
N LEU A 315 -4.14 20.46 16.31
CA LEU A 315 -4.11 21.67 15.51
C LEU A 315 -4.00 22.96 16.35
N ALA A 316 -4.37 22.93 17.61
CA ALA A 316 -4.13 24.04 18.55
C ALA A 316 -2.62 24.31 18.75
N ASN A 317 -1.76 23.31 18.53
CA ASN A 317 -0.31 23.44 18.63
C ASN A 317 0.34 23.99 17.33
N ILE A 318 -0.43 24.58 16.44
CA ILE A 318 0.06 25.07 15.14
C ILE A 318 1.21 26.08 15.29
N ASN A 319 1.23 26.84 16.38
CA ASN A 319 2.27 27.84 16.66
C ASN A 319 3.43 27.28 17.51
N ASP A 320 3.33 26.04 17.99
CA ASP A 320 4.36 25.32 18.77
C ASP A 320 4.73 24.00 18.08
N LEU A 321 5.39 24.06 16.95
CA LEU A 321 5.76 22.90 16.15
C LEU A 321 6.98 22.17 16.72
N TYR A 322 7.02 20.85 16.59
CA TYR A 322 8.19 20.06 16.97
C TYR A 322 9.36 20.34 16.01
N ARG A 323 10.50 20.68 16.59
CA ARG A 323 11.79 20.86 15.88
C ARG A 323 12.96 20.28 16.68
N GLY A 324 12.66 19.33 17.56
CA GLY A 324 13.66 18.64 18.38
C GLY A 324 14.48 17.60 17.60
N PRO A 325 15.35 16.86 18.29
CA PRO A 325 16.17 15.81 17.70
C PRO A 325 15.31 14.65 17.17
N ILE A 326 15.75 14.04 16.07
CA ILE A 326 15.04 12.96 15.38
C ILE A 326 15.86 11.65 15.31
N GLY A 327 17.04 11.59 15.94
CA GLY A 327 17.95 10.45 15.85
C GLY A 327 17.32 9.13 16.31
N ASP A 328 16.76 9.12 17.52
CA ASP A 328 16.13 7.92 18.08
C ASP A 328 14.89 7.48 17.27
N TRP A 329 14.13 8.45 16.77
CA TRP A 329 13.04 8.17 15.87
C TRP A 329 13.49 7.56 14.54
N LEU A 330 14.59 8.02 13.97
CA LEU A 330 15.17 7.42 12.76
C LEU A 330 15.59 5.97 12.99
N CYS A 331 16.20 5.69 14.13
CA CYS A 331 16.50 4.31 14.53
C CYS A 331 15.23 3.49 14.59
N ALA A 332 14.19 3.95 15.30
CA ALA A 332 12.90 3.26 15.41
C ALA A 332 12.22 3.07 14.04
N LEU A 333 12.28 4.07 13.16
CA LEU A 333 11.73 4.00 11.81
C LEU A 333 12.38 2.87 11.00
N THR A 334 13.69 2.69 11.09
CA THR A 334 14.40 1.61 10.36
C THR A 334 14.00 0.22 10.85
N TYR A 335 13.57 0.09 12.10
CA TYR A 335 13.03 -1.14 12.69
C TYR A 335 11.51 -1.30 12.52
N SER A 336 10.87 -0.37 11.83
CA SER A 336 9.43 -0.41 11.53
C SER A 336 9.12 -0.71 10.07
N GLN A 337 10.14 -1.00 9.28
CA GLN A 337 10.00 -1.39 7.86
C GLN A 337 11.09 -2.40 7.48
N TRP A 338 10.72 -3.33 6.58
CA TRP A 338 11.50 -4.52 6.26
C TRP A 338 11.53 -4.78 4.77
N THR A 339 12.64 -5.31 4.30
CA THR A 339 12.77 -5.83 2.93
C THR A 339 12.15 -7.23 2.84
N LEU A 340 11.82 -7.66 1.63
CA LEU A 340 11.33 -9.02 1.41
C LEU A 340 12.35 -10.11 1.82
N ALA A 341 13.65 -9.81 1.71
CA ALA A 341 14.71 -10.72 2.14
C ALA A 341 14.70 -10.90 3.67
N GLU A 342 14.56 -9.81 4.42
CA GLU A 342 14.47 -9.86 5.88
C GLU A 342 13.20 -10.54 6.37
N MET A 343 12.08 -10.38 5.65
CA MET A 343 10.85 -11.15 5.93
C MET A 343 11.08 -12.66 5.71
N ARG A 344 11.71 -13.00 4.60
CA ARG A 344 11.98 -14.41 4.24
C ARG A 344 12.91 -15.11 5.23
N SER A 345 13.91 -14.42 5.75
CA SER A 345 14.84 -14.93 6.74
C SER A 345 14.25 -15.01 8.16
N GLY A 346 13.05 -14.49 8.39
CA GLY A 346 12.44 -14.39 9.72
C GLY A 346 12.97 -13.24 10.58
N LEU A 347 13.97 -12.48 10.11
CA LEU A 347 14.56 -11.36 10.85
C LEU A 347 13.49 -10.30 11.20
N ALA A 348 12.63 -9.95 10.25
CA ALA A 348 11.55 -9.00 10.48
C ALA A 348 10.67 -9.40 11.66
N VAL A 349 10.17 -10.63 11.69
CA VAL A 349 9.30 -11.13 12.76
C VAL A 349 10.02 -11.21 14.11
N LYS A 350 11.27 -11.66 14.11
CA LYS A 350 12.10 -11.71 15.33
C LYS A 350 12.26 -10.32 15.96
N MET A 351 12.58 -9.31 15.14
CA MET A 351 12.79 -7.93 15.63
C MET A 351 11.48 -7.25 16.02
N MET A 352 10.39 -7.51 15.29
CA MET A 352 9.08 -7.00 15.67
C MET A 352 8.63 -7.51 17.02
N ARG A 353 8.77 -8.80 17.30
CA ARG A 353 8.47 -9.38 18.62
C ARG A 353 9.33 -8.79 19.73
N ARG A 354 10.57 -8.38 19.41
CA ARG A 354 11.48 -7.77 20.39
C ARG A 354 11.15 -6.32 20.68
N TYR A 355 10.76 -5.53 19.69
CA TYR A 355 10.66 -4.07 19.80
C TYR A 355 9.23 -3.54 19.75
N HIS A 356 8.27 -4.33 19.26
CA HIS A 356 6.88 -3.90 19.05
C HIS A 356 5.82 -4.79 19.74
N ALA A 357 6.25 -5.82 20.46
CA ALA A 357 5.36 -6.65 21.26
C ALA A 357 5.10 -6.03 22.64
#